data_7ceaff6a858d91c29a593037003e9c16
#
_entry.id   7ceaff6a858d91c29a593037003e9c16
#
_cell.length_a   1.000
_cell.length_b   1.000
_cell.length_c   1.000
_cell.angle_alpha   90.00
_cell.angle_beta   90.00
_cell.angle_gamma   90.00
#
_symmetry.space_group_name_H-M   'P 1'
#
loop_
_entity.id
_entity.type
_entity.pdbx_description
1 polymer ?
#
loop_
_entity_poly.entity_id
_entity_poly.type
_entity_poly.pdbx_seq_one_letter_code
_entity_poly.pdbx_strand_id
1 'polypeptide(L)'
;MPLGLMGDEQADLSIHGGLEKAIYAYPSEHYPFWRNARLSAGVSLLGDSLPHGLLGENLTLAGLLETEVWAGDILQFANCALAVTVPREPCHKFNAAMGFAQATKLMATRGFCGFYLSVREAGVISAGEHFELIPGRRSVSIVQLFDAKMFKHLR
;
A
#
# COMPACT_ATOMS: atom_id res chain seq x y z
N MET A 1 -7.43 -15.16 -8.75
CA MET A 1 -8.55 -14.74 -7.90
C MET A 1 -8.81 -13.26 -8.00
N PRO A 2 -10.05 -12.87 -8.23
CA PRO A 2 -10.36 -11.44 -8.23
C PRO A 2 -10.25 -10.87 -6.83
N LEU A 3 -9.63 -9.71 -6.71
CA LEU A 3 -9.44 -8.99 -5.46
C LEU A 3 -10.18 -7.65 -5.56
N GLY A 4 -10.57 -7.11 -4.40
CA GLY A 4 -11.34 -5.88 -4.36
C GLY A 4 -10.49 -4.66 -4.07
N LEU A 5 -10.79 -3.56 -4.76
CA LEU A 5 -10.23 -2.25 -4.46
C LEU A 5 -11.08 -1.59 -3.38
N MET A 6 -10.43 -1.11 -2.32
CA MET A 6 -11.07 -0.34 -1.26
C MET A 6 -10.62 1.11 -1.39
N GLY A 7 -11.54 2.06 -1.27
CA GLY A 7 -11.20 3.45 -1.36
C GLY A 7 -12.41 4.33 -1.05
N ASP A 8 -12.30 5.62 -1.37
CA ASP A 8 -13.42 6.53 -1.28
C ASP A 8 -14.49 6.07 -2.26
N GLU A 9 -15.70 5.86 -1.76
CA GLU A 9 -16.82 5.34 -2.56
C GLU A 9 -17.16 6.19 -3.79
N GLN A 10 -16.78 7.45 -3.78
CA GLN A 10 -17.09 8.38 -4.87
C GLN A 10 -15.89 8.69 -5.77
N ALA A 11 -14.71 8.09 -5.49
CA ALA A 11 -13.51 8.42 -6.25
C ALA A 11 -13.30 7.46 -7.41
N ASP A 12 -13.27 8.01 -8.61
CA ASP A 12 -12.69 7.35 -9.76
C ASP A 12 -11.28 7.88 -9.93
N LEU A 13 -10.32 6.96 -10.11
CA LEU A 13 -8.94 7.32 -10.31
C LEU A 13 -8.58 7.18 -11.78
N SER A 14 -8.20 8.31 -12.39
CA SER A 14 -7.65 8.29 -13.73
C SER A 14 -6.16 8.00 -13.64
N ILE A 15 -5.73 6.88 -14.24
CA ILE A 15 -4.37 6.38 -14.13
C ILE A 15 -3.67 6.56 -15.47
N HIS A 16 -2.57 7.30 -15.43
CA HIS A 16 -1.76 7.58 -16.62
C HIS A 16 -0.38 6.97 -16.50
N GLY A 17 0.24 6.68 -17.62
CA GLY A 17 1.60 6.15 -17.68
C GLY A 17 2.59 7.04 -16.95
N GLY A 18 3.65 6.46 -16.40
CA GLY A 18 4.64 7.20 -15.63
C GLY A 18 5.70 6.33 -14.99
N LEU A 19 6.25 6.82 -13.88
CA LEU A 19 7.39 6.26 -13.20
C LEU A 19 7.05 5.00 -12.41
N GLU A 20 8.08 4.27 -11.95
CA GLU A 20 7.93 3.08 -11.11
C GLU A 20 7.13 3.30 -9.84
N LYS A 21 7.11 4.52 -9.33
CA LYS A 21 6.37 4.91 -8.12
C LYS A 21 5.18 5.80 -8.44
N ALA A 22 4.54 5.56 -9.58
CA ALA A 22 3.40 6.37 -10.02
C ALA A 22 2.22 6.28 -9.05
N ILE A 23 2.01 5.09 -8.45
CA ILE A 23 0.86 4.83 -7.58
C ILE A 23 1.36 4.10 -6.33
N TYR A 24 0.89 4.55 -5.18
CA TYR A 24 1.14 3.87 -3.92
C TYR A 24 -0.12 3.11 -3.51
N ALA A 25 0.03 1.79 -3.34
CA ALA A 25 -1.06 0.90 -2.92
C ALA A 25 -0.84 0.45 -1.48
N TYR A 26 -1.92 0.35 -0.72
CA TYR A 26 -1.85 -0.04 0.69
C TYR A 26 -2.97 -1.02 1.05
N PRO A 27 -2.64 -2.15 1.72
CA PRO A 27 -3.65 -3.11 2.15
C PRO A 27 -4.55 -2.55 3.25
N SER A 28 -5.85 -2.59 3.04
CA SER A 28 -6.83 -2.12 4.03
C SER A 28 -6.80 -2.97 5.31
N GLU A 29 -6.32 -4.21 5.20
CA GLU A 29 -6.19 -5.14 6.33
C GLU A 29 -5.31 -4.61 7.45
N HIS A 30 -4.40 -3.66 7.15
CA HIS A 30 -3.53 -3.07 8.16
C HIS A 30 -4.16 -1.89 8.92
N TYR A 31 -5.30 -1.39 8.48
CA TYR A 31 -5.94 -0.24 9.11
C TYR A 31 -6.30 -0.48 10.59
N PRO A 32 -6.85 -1.65 10.99
CA PRO A 32 -7.09 -1.92 12.41
C PRO A 32 -5.84 -1.84 13.27
N PHE A 33 -4.69 -2.27 12.75
CA PHE A 33 -3.41 -2.16 13.44
C PHE A 33 -3.07 -0.69 13.74
N TRP A 34 -3.20 0.17 12.72
CA TRP A 34 -2.88 1.60 12.88
C TRP A 34 -3.86 2.31 13.80
N ARG A 35 -5.12 1.96 13.72
CA ARG A 35 -6.12 2.47 14.64
C ARG A 35 -5.75 2.14 16.09
N ASN A 36 -5.39 0.90 16.37
CA ASN A 36 -4.97 0.46 17.71
C ASN A 36 -3.65 1.13 18.14
N ALA A 37 -2.71 1.29 17.23
CA ALA A 37 -1.44 1.95 17.51
C ALA A 37 -1.66 3.42 17.92
N ARG A 38 -2.56 4.13 17.25
CA ARG A 38 -2.91 5.51 17.58
C ARG A 38 -3.60 5.59 18.93
N LEU A 39 -4.50 4.66 19.24
CA LEU A 39 -5.14 4.56 20.55
C LEU A 39 -4.10 4.39 21.64
N SER A 40 -3.18 3.45 21.48
CA SER A 40 -2.12 3.17 22.44
C SER A 40 -1.17 4.35 22.64
N ALA A 41 -0.99 5.16 21.61
CA ALA A 41 -0.14 6.35 21.67
C ALA A 41 -0.88 7.59 22.21
N GLY A 42 -2.16 7.47 22.54
CA GLY A 42 -2.96 8.59 23.07
C GLY A 42 -3.42 9.60 22.02
N VAL A 43 -3.27 9.28 20.73
CA VAL A 43 -3.66 10.19 19.63
C VAL A 43 -5.17 10.20 19.46
N SER A 44 -5.81 9.05 19.66
CA SER A 44 -7.26 8.92 19.60
C SER A 44 -7.76 8.25 20.84
N LEU A 45 -8.75 8.84 21.50
CA LEU A 45 -9.32 8.31 22.75
C LEU A 45 -10.51 7.39 22.49
N LEU A 46 -11.12 7.47 21.31
CA LEU A 46 -12.37 6.79 21.00
C LEU A 46 -12.24 5.69 19.95
N GLY A 47 -11.02 5.42 19.48
CA GLY A 47 -10.82 4.41 18.46
C GLY A 47 -11.45 4.76 17.12
N ASP A 48 -11.31 6.01 16.70
CA ASP A 48 -11.89 6.51 15.46
C ASP A 48 -11.48 5.69 14.25
N SER A 49 -12.41 5.52 13.32
CA SER A 49 -12.11 4.96 12.00
C SER A 49 -11.09 5.83 11.29
N LEU A 50 -10.15 5.20 10.62
CA LEU A 50 -9.18 5.92 9.81
C LEU A 50 -9.70 6.03 8.37
N PRO A 51 -9.69 7.24 7.78
CA PRO A 51 -10.09 7.38 6.38
C PRO A 51 -9.07 6.73 5.47
N HIS A 52 -9.52 6.13 4.37
CA HIS A 52 -8.62 5.63 3.34
C HIS A 52 -7.78 6.78 2.78
N GLY A 53 -6.53 6.51 2.45
CA GLY A 53 -5.59 7.53 1.99
C GLY A 53 -4.79 8.18 3.12
N LEU A 54 -5.11 7.89 4.37
CA LEU A 54 -4.40 8.47 5.52
C LEU A 54 -2.90 8.16 5.49
N LEU A 55 -2.53 6.98 4.99
CA LEU A 55 -1.14 6.55 4.90
C LEU A 55 -0.41 7.12 3.68
N GLY A 56 -1.11 7.95 2.91
CA GLY A 56 -0.58 8.57 1.69
C GLY A 56 -0.83 7.74 0.43
N GLU A 57 -1.57 6.65 0.53
CA GLU A 57 -1.82 5.79 -0.61
C GLU A 57 -2.85 6.37 -1.58
N ASN A 58 -2.63 6.10 -2.86
CA ASN A 58 -3.57 6.41 -3.94
C ASN A 58 -4.64 5.33 -4.05
N LEU A 59 -4.25 4.08 -3.77
CA LEU A 59 -5.15 2.92 -3.80
C LEU A 59 -5.14 2.21 -2.47
N THR A 60 -6.31 2.03 -1.88
CA THR A 60 -6.48 1.18 -0.72
C THR A 60 -7.05 -0.15 -1.21
N LEU A 61 -6.29 -1.22 -1.04
CA LEU A 61 -6.62 -2.54 -1.57
C LEU A 61 -7.16 -3.47 -0.49
N ALA A 62 -7.96 -4.45 -0.88
CA ALA A 62 -8.38 -5.54 0.01
C ALA A 62 -8.02 -6.87 -0.63
N GLY A 63 -7.59 -7.83 0.18
CA GLY A 63 -7.32 -9.19 -0.26
C GLY A 63 -5.92 -9.43 -0.79
N LEU A 64 -5.02 -8.47 -0.70
CA LEU A 64 -3.65 -8.63 -1.18
C LEU A 64 -2.67 -7.95 -0.21
N LEU A 65 -1.85 -8.75 0.46
CA LEU A 65 -0.88 -8.28 1.44
C LEU A 65 0.53 -8.24 0.84
N GLU A 66 1.43 -7.51 1.49
CA GLU A 66 2.84 -7.42 1.07
C GLU A 66 3.50 -8.80 0.96
N THR A 67 3.10 -9.75 1.80
CA THR A 67 3.64 -11.11 1.80
C THR A 67 3.20 -11.95 0.60
N GLU A 68 2.25 -11.46 -0.17
CA GLU A 68 1.65 -12.19 -1.29
C GLU A 68 2.03 -11.62 -2.65
N VAL A 69 2.88 -10.58 -2.66
CA VAL A 69 3.16 -9.78 -3.86
C VAL A 69 4.65 -9.83 -4.20
N TRP A 70 4.94 -9.90 -5.48
CA TRP A 70 6.30 -9.95 -6.01
C TRP A 70 6.49 -8.82 -7.01
N ALA A 71 7.70 -8.30 -7.09
CA ALA A 71 8.02 -7.30 -8.11
C ALA A 71 7.74 -7.88 -9.49
N GLY A 72 7.03 -7.11 -10.32
CA GLY A 72 6.63 -7.55 -11.65
C GLY A 72 5.26 -8.22 -11.73
N ASP A 73 4.62 -8.51 -10.60
CA ASP A 73 3.23 -9.00 -10.62
C ASP A 73 2.32 -7.90 -11.19
N ILE A 74 1.26 -8.30 -11.86
CA ILE A 74 0.32 -7.38 -12.50
C ILE A 74 -1.02 -7.41 -11.76
N LEU A 75 -1.53 -6.23 -11.45
CA LEU A 75 -2.91 -6.04 -10.99
C LEU A 75 -3.73 -5.66 -12.22
N GLN A 76 -4.54 -6.59 -12.70
CA GLN A 76 -5.35 -6.38 -13.89
C GLN A 76 -6.76 -5.96 -13.50
N PHE A 77 -7.08 -4.71 -13.82
CA PHE A 77 -8.43 -4.16 -13.68
C PHE A 77 -9.15 -4.26 -15.03
N ALA A 78 -10.45 -3.94 -15.05
CA ALA A 78 -11.24 -4.01 -16.28
C ALA A 78 -10.66 -3.12 -17.38
N ASN A 79 -10.19 -1.93 -17.03
CA ASN A 79 -9.75 -0.92 -17.99
C ASN A 79 -8.31 -0.46 -17.82
N CYS A 80 -7.56 -1.02 -16.90
CA CYS A 80 -6.16 -0.67 -16.72
C CYS A 80 -5.37 -1.81 -16.12
N ALA A 81 -4.05 -1.75 -16.25
CA ALA A 81 -3.14 -2.74 -15.68
C ALA A 81 -1.97 -2.03 -14.99
N LEU A 82 -1.67 -2.47 -13.77
CA LEU A 82 -0.62 -1.91 -12.94
C LEU A 82 0.40 -2.99 -12.59
N ALA A 83 1.69 -2.64 -12.62
CA ALA A 83 2.75 -3.57 -12.27
C ALA A 83 3.34 -3.23 -10.90
N VAL A 84 3.50 -4.23 -10.06
CA VAL A 84 4.15 -4.07 -8.75
C VAL A 84 5.62 -3.79 -8.95
N THR A 85 6.16 -2.77 -8.30
CA THR A 85 7.56 -2.38 -8.46
C THR A 85 8.39 -2.57 -7.19
N VAL A 86 8.19 -1.72 -6.19
CA VAL A 86 9.01 -1.72 -4.97
C VAL A 86 8.15 -1.45 -3.74
N PRO A 87 8.60 -1.87 -2.55
CA PRO A 87 7.90 -1.48 -1.31
C PRO A 87 8.16 -0.02 -0.99
N ARG A 88 7.29 0.57 -0.16
CA ARG A 88 7.52 1.91 0.38
C ARG A 88 8.55 1.83 1.51
N GLU A 89 9.52 2.73 1.50
CA GLU A 89 10.40 2.93 2.65
C GLU A 89 9.71 3.84 3.67
N PRO A 90 9.61 3.43 4.94
CA PRO A 90 9.09 4.32 5.98
C PRO A 90 9.96 5.56 6.14
N CYS A 91 9.33 6.71 6.32
CA CYS A 91 10.06 7.95 6.55
C CYS A 91 9.40 8.76 7.67
N HIS A 92 10.16 9.74 8.22
CA HIS A 92 9.69 10.53 9.36
C HIS A 92 8.40 11.31 9.09
N LYS A 93 8.08 11.61 7.83
CA LYS A 93 6.82 12.28 7.47
C LYS A 93 5.60 11.44 7.83
N PHE A 94 5.76 10.14 7.84
CA PHE A 94 4.70 9.23 8.24
C PHE A 94 4.33 9.42 9.73
N ASN A 95 5.31 9.76 10.57
CA ASN A 95 5.06 10.05 11.99
C ASN A 95 4.06 11.21 12.14
N ALA A 96 4.23 12.25 11.34
CA ALA A 96 3.33 13.41 11.36
C ALA A 96 1.91 13.01 10.91
N ALA A 97 1.81 12.22 9.85
CA ALA A 97 0.51 11.75 9.34
C ALA A 97 -0.23 10.91 10.37
N MET A 98 0.48 10.03 11.08
CA MET A 98 -0.11 9.16 12.09
C MET A 98 -0.30 9.83 13.44
N GLY A 99 0.39 10.94 13.69
CA GLY A 99 0.24 11.72 14.91
C GLY A 99 1.06 11.23 16.10
N PHE A 100 2.03 10.31 15.87
CA PHE A 100 2.92 9.88 16.96
C PHE A 100 4.29 9.50 16.44
N ALA A 101 5.31 9.65 17.31
CA ALA A 101 6.71 9.57 16.90
C ALA A 101 7.20 8.17 16.51
N GLN A 102 6.53 7.11 16.96
CA GLN A 102 6.96 5.73 16.74
C GLN A 102 6.37 5.08 15.50
N ALA A 103 5.54 5.80 14.74
CA ALA A 103 4.83 5.22 13.60
C ALA A 103 5.76 4.64 12.54
N THR A 104 6.79 5.40 12.15
CA THR A 104 7.78 4.94 11.16
C THR A 104 8.50 3.67 11.62
N LYS A 105 8.88 3.63 12.88
CA LYS A 105 9.54 2.47 13.46
C LYS A 105 8.62 1.24 13.48
N LEU A 106 7.34 1.43 13.79
CA LEU A 106 6.37 0.34 13.75
C LEU A 106 6.19 -0.20 12.34
N MET A 107 6.10 0.69 11.34
CA MET A 107 5.99 0.26 9.95
C MET A 107 7.22 -0.56 9.54
N ALA A 108 8.42 -0.09 9.90
CA ALA A 108 9.67 -0.79 9.60
C ALA A 108 9.71 -2.17 10.26
N THR A 109 9.29 -2.26 11.51
CA THR A 109 9.34 -3.50 12.29
C THR A 109 8.29 -4.52 11.82
N ARG A 110 7.08 -4.05 11.49
CA ARG A 110 5.96 -4.92 11.10
C ARG A 110 5.95 -5.27 9.61
N GLY A 111 6.60 -4.46 8.78
CA GLY A 111 6.57 -4.67 7.33
C GLY A 111 5.24 -4.27 6.70
N PHE A 112 4.41 -3.50 7.39
CA PHE A 112 3.12 -3.03 6.88
C PHE A 112 3.30 -1.76 6.05
N CYS A 113 4.08 -1.89 4.98
CA CYS A 113 4.60 -0.76 4.22
C CYS A 113 3.80 -0.43 2.95
N GLY A 114 3.00 -1.37 2.46
CA GLY A 114 2.41 -1.23 1.13
C GLY A 114 3.45 -1.35 0.03
N PHE A 115 3.06 -1.03 -1.17
CA PHE A 115 3.96 -1.14 -2.33
C PHE A 115 3.57 -0.17 -3.44
N TYR A 116 4.56 0.18 -4.24
CA TYR A 116 4.36 1.05 -5.39
C TYR A 116 4.04 0.26 -6.64
N LEU A 117 3.35 0.93 -7.56
CA LEU A 117 2.93 0.37 -8.84
C LEU A 117 3.33 1.31 -9.97
N SER A 118 3.70 0.71 -11.11
CA SER A 118 3.84 1.44 -12.36
C SER A 118 2.63 1.16 -13.24
N VAL A 119 2.33 2.06 -14.16
CA VAL A 119 1.19 1.90 -15.06
C VAL A 119 1.63 1.16 -16.32
N ARG A 120 1.00 0.00 -16.57
CA ARG A 120 1.24 -0.79 -17.78
C ARG A 120 0.23 -0.44 -18.86
N GLU A 121 -1.04 -0.32 -18.49
CA GLU A 121 -2.11 0.16 -19.34
C GLU A 121 -2.87 1.23 -18.61
N ALA A 122 -2.90 2.44 -19.15
CA ALA A 122 -3.61 3.57 -18.55
C ALA A 122 -5.13 3.36 -18.64
N GLY A 123 -5.84 3.89 -17.66
CA GLY A 123 -7.29 3.78 -17.61
C GLY A 123 -7.84 4.39 -16.35
N VAL A 124 -9.10 4.07 -16.05
CA VAL A 124 -9.80 4.57 -14.86
C VAL A 124 -10.16 3.39 -13.96
N ILE A 125 -9.92 3.56 -12.67
CA ILE A 125 -10.32 2.59 -11.65
C ILE A 125 -11.36 3.23 -10.75
N SER A 126 -12.49 2.53 -10.57
CA SER A 126 -13.56 2.97 -9.70
C SER A 126 -13.48 2.29 -8.34
N ALA A 127 -13.90 3.00 -7.29
CA ALA A 127 -13.98 2.42 -5.95
C ALA A 127 -14.86 1.16 -5.96
N GLY A 128 -14.41 0.11 -5.27
CA GLY A 128 -15.11 -1.18 -5.24
C GLY A 128 -14.84 -2.08 -6.43
N GLU A 129 -14.06 -1.62 -7.41
CA GLU A 129 -13.71 -2.43 -8.58
C GLU A 129 -12.81 -3.59 -8.18
N HIS A 130 -13.04 -4.74 -8.79
CA HIS A 130 -12.22 -5.92 -8.57
C HIS A 130 -11.04 -5.97 -9.54
N PHE A 131 -9.96 -6.59 -9.11
CA PHE A 131 -8.81 -6.83 -9.98
C PHE A 131 -8.36 -8.28 -9.84
N GLU A 132 -7.56 -8.71 -10.81
CA GLU A 132 -6.98 -10.03 -10.85
C GLU A 132 -5.46 -9.90 -10.71
N LEU A 133 -4.86 -10.72 -9.84
CA LEU A 133 -3.41 -10.74 -9.70
C LEU A 133 -2.84 -11.72 -10.71
N ILE A 134 -2.02 -11.22 -11.62
CA ILE A 134 -1.35 -12.02 -12.63
C ILE A 134 0.13 -12.12 -12.24
N PRO A 135 0.62 -13.31 -11.89
CA PRO A 135 2.02 -13.47 -11.49
C PRO A 135 2.98 -13.14 -12.62
N GLY A 136 4.05 -12.40 -12.29
CA GLY A 136 5.17 -12.20 -13.19
C GLY A 136 6.20 -13.31 -13.02
N ARG A 137 7.47 -12.97 -13.20
CA ARG A 137 8.59 -13.93 -13.04
C ARG A 137 8.82 -14.34 -11.60
N ARG A 138 8.42 -13.50 -10.67
CA ARG A 138 8.56 -13.73 -9.22
C ARG A 138 10.00 -14.01 -8.78
N SER A 139 10.93 -13.26 -9.34
CA SER A 139 12.35 -13.37 -8.99
C SER A 139 12.65 -12.80 -7.61
N VAL A 140 11.98 -11.70 -7.24
CA VAL A 140 12.16 -11.06 -5.93
C VAL A 140 10.80 -10.61 -5.40
N SER A 141 10.53 -10.90 -4.13
CA SER A 141 9.29 -10.52 -3.48
C SER A 141 9.38 -9.11 -2.89
N ILE A 142 8.22 -8.52 -2.62
CA ILE A 142 8.16 -7.22 -1.94
C ILE A 142 8.76 -7.32 -0.54
N VAL A 143 8.53 -8.41 0.18
CA VAL A 143 9.11 -8.63 1.51
C VAL A 143 10.64 -8.68 1.43
N GLN A 144 11.20 -9.38 0.45
CA GLN A 144 12.65 -9.44 0.27
C GLN A 144 13.26 -8.06 0.01
N LEU A 145 12.61 -7.27 -0.84
CA LEU A 145 13.06 -5.90 -1.13
C LEU A 145 12.96 -5.01 0.10
N PHE A 146 11.88 -5.14 0.85
CA PHE A 146 11.67 -4.34 2.07
C PHE A 146 12.73 -4.68 3.12
N ASP A 147 12.97 -5.96 3.37
CA ASP A 147 13.95 -6.42 4.34
C ASP A 147 15.35 -5.95 3.97
N ALA A 148 15.72 -6.00 2.70
CA ALA A 148 17.00 -5.53 2.22
C ALA A 148 17.18 -4.02 2.49
N LYS A 149 16.12 -3.22 2.30
CA LYS A 149 16.14 -1.79 2.58
C LYS A 149 16.26 -1.50 4.06
N MET A 150 15.52 -2.24 4.88
CA MET A 150 15.56 -2.06 6.34
C MET A 150 16.91 -2.48 6.90
N PHE A 151 17.52 -3.52 6.36
CA PHE A 151 18.87 -3.96 6.76
C PHE A 151 19.92 -2.89 6.52
N LYS A 152 19.78 -2.11 5.46
CA LYS A 152 20.68 -0.99 5.15
C LYS A 152 20.66 0.09 6.24
N HIS A 153 19.53 0.31 6.87
CA HIS A 153 19.36 1.33 7.91
C HIS A 153 19.89 0.90 9.27
N LEU A 154 20.15 -0.39 9.44
CA LEU A 154 20.66 -0.94 10.71
C LEU A 154 22.19 -1.00 10.77
N ARG A 155 22.87 -0.64 9.70
CA ARG A 155 24.34 -0.65 9.64
C ARG A 155 24.94 0.68 10.05
#